data_72709263097a9ed6ae64d0f96a3d6de5
#
_entry.id   72709263097a9ed6ae64d0f96a3d6de5
#
_cell.length_a   1.000
_cell.length_b   1.000
_cell.length_c   1.000
_cell.angle_alpha   90.00
_cell.angle_beta   90.00
_cell.angle_gamma   90.00
#
_symmetry.space_group_name_H-M   'P 1'
#
loop_
_entity.id
_entity.type
_entity.pdbx_description
1 polymer ?
#
loop_
_entity_poly.entity_id
_entity_poly.type
_entity_poly.pdbx_seq_one_letter_code
_entity_poly.pdbx_strand_id
1 'polypeptide(L)'
;MSAALPARASRAPVHALDALLSAQAPGGAFPSRVTVGDRRYADENVFVTALILDALARLPAGTADRAIARGLDFLESCASLTCPGAFHFYPPGRMPSWLGVDLPADADDTALALTLLARFGRRTAAEACDALERVLHPWRLHYRPESADPWIAQGACRTWLDRRAAPNPVDACVNANVATALTSLGGAGHAACRAARDTVLDAIAFVAENPAHRARLTAFYPDLWELVHALRRGARHGVTGFARAAAQLAGMLGPHAGAQATVCSSTDMRWRWTAPLLQTARTLTRDTP
;
A
#
# COMPACT_ATOMS: atom_id res chain seq x y z
N MET A 1 33.33 -43.73 3.40
CA MET A 1 32.51 -42.79 2.60
C MET A 1 31.22 -42.55 3.37
N SER A 2 31.13 -41.44 4.08
CA SER A 2 29.95 -41.09 4.88
C SER A 2 29.04 -40.17 4.04
N ALA A 3 27.86 -40.66 3.70
CA ALA A 3 26.85 -39.88 2.98
C ALA A 3 26.25 -38.87 3.96
N ALA A 4 26.47 -37.57 3.65
CA ALA A 4 25.82 -36.47 4.36
C ALA A 4 24.32 -36.51 4.07
N LEU A 5 23.49 -36.60 5.11
CA LEU A 5 22.04 -36.45 5.03
C LEU A 5 21.70 -35.02 4.56
N PRO A 6 20.72 -34.85 3.68
CA PRO A 6 20.30 -33.52 3.25
C PRO A 6 19.74 -32.75 4.44
N ALA A 7 20.15 -31.50 4.59
CA ALA A 7 19.66 -30.57 5.59
C ALA A 7 18.13 -30.52 5.59
N ARG A 8 17.49 -30.79 6.72
CA ARG A 8 16.05 -30.63 6.92
C ARG A 8 15.68 -29.16 6.61
N ALA A 9 15.04 -28.93 5.47
CA ALA A 9 14.39 -27.66 5.23
C ALA A 9 13.51 -27.31 6.44
N SER A 10 13.68 -26.11 6.99
CA SER A 10 12.96 -25.67 8.18
C SER A 10 11.44 -25.77 7.93
N ARG A 11 10.71 -26.57 8.72
CA ARG A 11 9.25 -26.74 8.62
C ARG A 11 8.49 -25.44 8.97
N ALA A 12 9.11 -24.52 9.69
CA ALA A 12 8.48 -23.28 10.17
C ALA A 12 7.95 -22.35 9.04
N PRO A 13 8.66 -22.12 7.93
CA PRO A 13 8.13 -21.28 6.82
C PRO A 13 6.93 -21.91 6.11
N VAL A 14 6.90 -23.25 5.96
CA VAL A 14 5.78 -23.97 5.31
C VAL A 14 4.50 -23.81 6.14
N HIS A 15 4.58 -24.03 7.46
CA HIS A 15 3.43 -23.86 8.35
C HIS A 15 2.92 -22.39 8.38
N ALA A 16 3.82 -21.41 8.29
CA ALA A 16 3.45 -20.01 8.27
C ALA A 16 2.72 -19.63 6.98
N LEU A 17 3.14 -20.19 5.84
CA LEU A 17 2.47 -20.00 4.56
C LEU A 17 1.08 -20.66 4.54
N ASP A 18 0.98 -21.92 4.97
CA ASP A 18 -0.29 -22.63 5.05
C ASP A 18 -1.29 -21.89 5.95
N ALA A 19 -0.83 -21.40 7.10
CA ALA A 19 -1.65 -20.60 8.00
C ALA A 19 -2.12 -19.28 7.34
N LEU A 20 -1.23 -18.58 6.62
CA LEU A 20 -1.56 -17.38 5.88
C LEU A 20 -2.62 -17.65 4.81
N LEU A 21 -2.43 -18.68 3.98
CA LEU A 21 -3.35 -19.03 2.90
C LEU A 21 -4.70 -19.49 3.43
N SER A 22 -4.71 -20.27 4.52
CA SER A 22 -5.94 -20.74 5.16
C SER A 22 -6.74 -19.64 5.85
N ALA A 23 -6.09 -18.52 6.20
CA ALA A 23 -6.76 -17.38 6.82
C ALA A 23 -7.48 -16.48 5.81
N GLN A 24 -7.32 -16.71 4.50
CA GLN A 24 -8.02 -15.93 3.48
C GLN A 24 -9.54 -16.12 3.58
N ALA A 25 -10.28 -15.02 3.65
CA ALA A 25 -11.74 -15.02 3.75
C ALA A 25 -12.41 -15.67 2.51
N PRO A 26 -13.65 -16.18 2.64
CA PRO A 26 -14.40 -16.74 1.51
C PRO A 26 -14.54 -15.77 0.34
N GLY A 27 -14.66 -14.46 0.60
CA GLY A 27 -14.71 -13.40 -0.40
C GLY A 27 -13.38 -13.07 -1.09
N GLY A 28 -12.27 -13.70 -0.68
CA GLY A 28 -10.96 -13.51 -1.29
C GLY A 28 -10.07 -12.48 -0.57
N ALA A 29 -10.63 -11.68 0.35
CA ALA A 29 -9.84 -10.75 1.16
C ALA A 29 -8.90 -11.48 2.13
N PHE A 30 -7.81 -10.82 2.49
CA PHE A 30 -7.02 -11.21 3.66
C PHE A 30 -7.43 -10.33 4.86
N PRO A 31 -7.94 -10.95 5.93
CA PRO A 31 -8.49 -10.18 7.04
C PRO A 31 -7.41 -9.40 7.81
N SER A 32 -7.81 -8.22 8.24
CA SER A 32 -7.13 -7.35 9.19
C SER A 32 -7.95 -7.19 10.47
N ARG A 33 -7.49 -6.36 11.38
CA ARG A 33 -8.22 -5.99 12.60
C ARG A 33 -8.26 -4.48 12.70
N VAL A 34 -9.44 -3.93 12.97
CA VAL A 34 -9.60 -2.52 13.27
C VAL A 34 -9.96 -2.31 14.73
N THR A 35 -9.32 -1.33 15.35
CA THR A 35 -9.67 -0.84 16.70
C THR A 35 -10.41 0.48 16.56
N VAL A 36 -11.59 0.56 17.18
CA VAL A 36 -12.46 1.75 17.22
C VAL A 36 -12.78 2.04 18.68
N GLY A 37 -12.12 3.03 19.26
CA GLY A 37 -12.12 3.20 20.73
C GLY A 37 -11.59 1.95 21.41
N ASP A 38 -12.39 1.36 22.30
CA ASP A 38 -12.05 0.12 23.03
C ASP A 38 -12.52 -1.17 22.32
N ARG A 39 -13.18 -1.05 21.17
CA ARG A 39 -13.72 -2.20 20.43
C ARG A 39 -12.78 -2.62 19.33
N ARG A 40 -12.76 -3.94 19.08
CA ARG A 40 -12.00 -4.55 17.98
C ARG A 40 -12.93 -5.31 17.06
N TYR A 41 -12.71 -5.15 15.75
CA TYR A 41 -13.50 -5.82 14.73
C TYR A 41 -12.55 -6.55 13.76
N ALA A 42 -13.03 -7.67 13.21
CA ALA A 42 -12.43 -8.23 11.99
C ALA A 42 -12.79 -7.32 10.83
N ASP A 43 -11.86 -7.16 9.90
CA ASP A 43 -12.00 -6.24 8.79
C ASP A 43 -11.40 -6.81 7.50
N GLU A 44 -12.04 -6.53 6.36
CA GLU A 44 -11.65 -6.98 5.04
C GLU A 44 -11.59 -5.77 4.11
N ASN A 45 -10.37 -5.37 3.71
CA ASN A 45 -10.15 -4.17 2.92
C ASN A 45 -9.14 -4.38 1.79
N VAL A 46 -9.16 -3.46 0.81
CA VAL A 46 -8.26 -3.48 -0.36
C VAL A 46 -6.81 -3.35 0.07
N PHE A 47 -6.50 -2.38 0.93
CA PHE A 47 -5.11 -2.03 1.27
C PHE A 47 -4.32 -3.23 1.79
N VAL A 48 -4.83 -3.88 2.84
CA VAL A 48 -4.14 -5.05 3.44
C VAL A 48 -4.11 -6.23 2.46
N THR A 49 -5.22 -6.48 1.76
CA THR A 49 -5.31 -7.57 0.77
C THR A 49 -4.29 -7.35 -0.34
N ALA A 50 -4.22 -6.16 -0.94
CA ALA A 50 -3.28 -5.84 -2.01
C ALA A 50 -1.81 -5.99 -1.56
N LEU A 51 -1.46 -5.52 -0.37
CA LEU A 51 -0.11 -5.66 0.16
C LEU A 51 0.29 -7.13 0.40
N ILE A 52 -0.65 -7.97 0.84
CA ILE A 52 -0.41 -9.42 0.99
C ILE A 52 -0.25 -10.07 -0.39
N LEU A 53 -1.09 -9.71 -1.36
CA LEU A 53 -0.96 -10.21 -2.74
C LEU A 53 0.38 -9.83 -3.37
N ASP A 54 0.86 -8.58 -3.18
CA ASP A 54 2.18 -8.16 -3.64
C ASP A 54 3.30 -9.01 -3.02
N ALA A 55 3.19 -9.35 -1.74
CA ALA A 55 4.14 -10.24 -1.09
C ALA A 55 4.05 -11.67 -1.66
N LEU A 56 2.86 -12.26 -1.74
CA LEU A 56 2.65 -13.62 -2.28
C LEU A 56 3.12 -13.75 -3.73
N ALA A 57 2.98 -12.69 -4.53
CA ALA A 57 3.43 -12.64 -5.92
C ALA A 57 4.96 -12.76 -6.10
N ARG A 58 5.73 -12.75 -5.01
CA ARG A 58 7.18 -12.95 -4.98
C ARG A 58 7.57 -14.39 -4.67
N LEU A 59 6.63 -15.21 -4.25
CA LEU A 59 6.84 -16.64 -4.05
C LEU A 59 6.98 -17.36 -5.40
N PRO A 60 7.60 -18.54 -5.45
CA PRO A 60 7.65 -19.34 -6.66
C PRO A 60 6.24 -19.58 -7.26
N ALA A 61 6.13 -19.57 -8.58
CA ALA A 61 4.88 -19.84 -9.30
C ALA A 61 4.24 -21.15 -8.82
N GLY A 62 2.92 -21.21 -8.74
CA GLY A 62 2.17 -22.35 -8.23
C GLY A 62 1.98 -22.37 -6.71
N THR A 63 2.78 -21.58 -5.96
CA THR A 63 2.76 -21.62 -4.48
C THR A 63 1.50 -21.00 -3.88
N ALA A 64 0.98 -19.92 -4.47
CA ALA A 64 -0.15 -19.16 -3.93
C ALA A 64 -1.19 -18.77 -5.00
N ASP A 65 -1.13 -19.32 -6.20
CA ASP A 65 -1.90 -18.88 -7.37
C ASP A 65 -3.41 -18.82 -7.11
N ARG A 66 -3.96 -19.82 -6.42
CA ARG A 66 -5.39 -19.83 -6.07
C ARG A 66 -5.76 -18.71 -5.10
N ALA A 67 -4.92 -18.44 -4.11
CA ALA A 67 -5.15 -17.37 -3.15
C ALA A 67 -5.01 -16.00 -3.83
N ILE A 68 -4.03 -15.86 -4.71
CA ILE A 68 -3.84 -14.66 -5.53
C ILE A 68 -5.08 -14.43 -6.42
N ALA A 69 -5.55 -15.41 -7.15
CA ALA A 69 -6.72 -15.28 -8.01
C ALA A 69 -7.95 -14.80 -7.24
N ARG A 70 -8.26 -15.41 -6.09
CA ARG A 70 -9.37 -14.99 -5.23
C ARG A 70 -9.19 -13.58 -4.66
N GLY A 71 -7.95 -13.22 -4.29
CA GLY A 71 -7.65 -11.87 -3.82
C GLY A 71 -7.84 -10.82 -4.91
N LEU A 72 -7.49 -11.13 -6.17
CA LEU A 72 -7.76 -10.25 -7.31
C LEU A 72 -9.26 -10.08 -7.55
N ASP A 73 -10.07 -11.14 -7.44
CA ASP A 73 -11.53 -11.06 -7.53
C ASP A 73 -12.10 -10.12 -6.44
N PHE A 74 -11.53 -10.18 -5.22
CA PHE A 74 -11.88 -9.23 -4.15
C PHE A 74 -11.49 -7.80 -4.53
N LEU A 75 -10.27 -7.54 -5.05
CA LEU A 75 -9.89 -6.19 -5.49
C LEU A 75 -10.85 -5.68 -6.57
N GLU A 76 -11.20 -6.49 -7.56
CA GLU A 76 -12.16 -6.11 -8.61
C GLU A 76 -13.54 -5.76 -8.03
N SER A 77 -13.97 -6.43 -6.96
CA SER A 77 -15.24 -6.11 -6.27
C SER A 77 -15.23 -4.73 -5.59
N CYS A 78 -14.05 -4.16 -5.35
CA CYS A 78 -13.87 -2.83 -4.75
C CYS A 78 -13.78 -1.70 -5.79
N ALA A 79 -13.91 -2.02 -7.08
CA ALA A 79 -13.90 -1.00 -8.14
C ALA A 79 -15.06 -0.02 -7.98
N SER A 80 -14.77 1.27 -8.20
CA SER A 80 -15.77 2.32 -8.13
C SER A 80 -16.80 2.20 -9.25
N LEU A 81 -18.08 2.26 -8.88
CA LEU A 81 -19.19 2.27 -9.84
C LEU A 81 -19.38 3.62 -10.51
N THR A 82 -18.88 4.69 -9.91
CA THR A 82 -19.09 6.09 -10.36
C THR A 82 -17.83 6.73 -10.96
N CYS A 83 -16.65 6.15 -10.68
CA CYS A 83 -15.37 6.61 -11.22
C CYS A 83 -14.60 5.42 -11.83
N PRO A 84 -14.82 5.08 -13.11
CA PRO A 84 -14.20 3.91 -13.74
C PRO A 84 -12.66 3.96 -13.67
N GLY A 85 -12.08 2.92 -13.07
CA GLY A 85 -10.64 2.79 -12.84
C GLY A 85 -10.18 3.20 -11.44
N ALA A 86 -11.04 3.82 -10.63
CA ALA A 86 -10.78 4.06 -9.21
C ALA A 86 -11.21 2.85 -8.36
N PHE A 87 -10.60 2.72 -7.18
CA PHE A 87 -10.90 1.65 -6.22
C PHE A 87 -11.16 2.25 -4.84
N HIS A 88 -12.11 1.65 -4.13
CA HIS A 88 -12.46 1.98 -2.76
C HIS A 88 -11.75 1.04 -1.78
N PHE A 89 -11.56 1.50 -0.56
CA PHE A 89 -11.04 0.69 0.55
C PHE A 89 -11.93 -0.54 0.85
N TYR A 90 -13.25 -0.41 0.68
CA TYR A 90 -14.24 -1.48 0.79
C TYR A 90 -15.05 -1.65 -0.50
N PRO A 91 -15.63 -2.84 -0.75
CA PRO A 91 -16.57 -2.99 -1.85
C PRO A 91 -17.74 -2.01 -1.73
N PRO A 92 -18.15 -1.33 -2.81
CA PRO A 92 -19.28 -0.42 -2.81
C PRO A 92 -20.54 -1.08 -2.23
N GLY A 93 -21.21 -0.39 -1.29
CA GLY A 93 -22.40 -0.90 -0.59
C GLY A 93 -22.12 -1.94 0.49
N ARG A 94 -20.86 -2.24 0.81
CA ARG A 94 -20.45 -3.17 1.87
C ARG A 94 -19.59 -2.52 2.95
N MET A 95 -19.74 -1.22 3.14
CA MET A 95 -19.05 -0.52 4.23
C MET A 95 -19.48 -1.06 5.59
N PRO A 96 -18.52 -1.33 6.51
CA PRO A 96 -18.85 -1.79 7.85
C PRO A 96 -19.69 -0.75 8.61
N SER A 97 -20.75 -1.19 9.30
CA SER A 97 -21.66 -0.29 10.04
C SER A 97 -20.97 0.49 11.17
N TRP A 98 -19.90 -0.07 11.74
CA TRP A 98 -19.12 0.61 12.78
C TRP A 98 -18.31 1.79 12.26
N LEU A 99 -18.10 1.91 10.94
CA LEU A 99 -17.36 3.02 10.33
C LEU A 99 -18.18 4.32 10.40
N GLY A 100 -19.48 4.26 10.13
CA GLY A 100 -20.41 5.39 10.25
C GLY A 100 -20.24 6.49 9.19
N VAL A 101 -19.35 6.28 8.21
CA VAL A 101 -19.09 7.18 7.09
C VAL A 101 -18.80 6.36 5.83
N ASP A 102 -19.11 6.93 4.66
CA ASP A 102 -18.71 6.36 3.39
C ASP A 102 -17.30 6.84 3.06
N LEU A 103 -16.35 5.91 2.91
CA LEU A 103 -15.02 6.23 2.41
C LEU A 103 -15.07 6.35 0.88
N PRO A 104 -14.62 7.48 0.32
CA PRO A 104 -14.50 7.60 -1.13
C PRO A 104 -13.41 6.66 -1.66
N ALA A 105 -13.35 6.50 -2.98
CA ALA A 105 -12.18 5.91 -3.62
C ALA A 105 -10.95 6.78 -3.33
N ASP A 106 -9.77 6.16 -3.29
CA ASP A 106 -8.53 6.85 -3.00
C ASP A 106 -7.41 6.49 -3.98
N ALA A 107 -6.36 7.29 -3.96
CA ALA A 107 -5.23 7.15 -4.86
C ALA A 107 -4.37 5.92 -4.53
N ASP A 108 -4.32 5.52 -3.28
CA ASP A 108 -3.48 4.45 -2.76
C ASP A 108 -4.03 3.08 -3.15
N ASP A 109 -5.28 2.81 -2.78
CA ASP A 109 -5.97 1.57 -3.14
C ASP A 109 -6.09 1.41 -4.66
N THR A 110 -6.34 2.52 -5.37
CA THR A 110 -6.37 2.56 -6.83
C THR A 110 -5.02 2.17 -7.43
N ALA A 111 -3.92 2.74 -6.93
CA ALA A 111 -2.57 2.44 -7.40
C ALA A 111 -2.19 0.98 -7.16
N LEU A 112 -2.45 0.47 -5.95
CA LEU A 112 -2.15 -0.92 -5.57
C LEU A 112 -2.98 -1.92 -6.38
N ALA A 113 -4.30 -1.70 -6.50
CA ALA A 113 -5.19 -2.58 -7.22
C ALA A 113 -4.83 -2.67 -8.71
N LEU A 114 -4.67 -1.52 -9.39
CA LEU A 114 -4.33 -1.49 -10.81
C LEU A 114 -2.98 -2.15 -11.10
N THR A 115 -1.99 -1.96 -10.23
CA THR A 115 -0.68 -2.62 -10.36
C THR A 115 -0.81 -4.15 -10.33
N LEU A 116 -1.57 -4.68 -9.37
CA LEU A 116 -1.76 -6.12 -9.23
C LEU A 116 -2.62 -6.71 -10.35
N LEU A 117 -3.71 -6.04 -10.73
CA LEU A 117 -4.55 -6.48 -11.83
C LEU A 117 -3.77 -6.53 -13.16
N ALA A 118 -2.87 -5.58 -13.41
CA ALA A 118 -2.00 -5.61 -14.57
C ALA A 118 -0.95 -6.74 -14.47
N ARG A 119 -0.29 -6.89 -13.31
CA ARG A 119 0.72 -7.93 -13.09
C ARG A 119 0.20 -9.33 -13.34
N PHE A 120 -1.05 -9.59 -13.02
CA PHE A 120 -1.69 -10.90 -13.17
C PHE A 120 -2.59 -11.01 -14.42
N GLY A 121 -2.45 -10.09 -15.38
CA GLY A 121 -3.11 -10.18 -16.70
C GLY A 121 -4.63 -9.95 -16.68
N ARG A 122 -5.20 -9.42 -15.60
CA ARG A 122 -6.62 -9.01 -15.56
C ARG A 122 -6.85 -7.71 -16.34
N ARG A 123 -5.79 -6.92 -16.53
CA ARG A 123 -5.72 -5.72 -17.40
C ARG A 123 -4.35 -5.69 -18.07
N THR A 124 -4.24 -5.00 -19.18
CA THR A 124 -2.93 -4.68 -19.73
C THR A 124 -2.26 -3.56 -18.91
N ALA A 125 -0.93 -3.51 -18.92
CA ALA A 125 -0.20 -2.44 -18.23
C ALA A 125 -0.58 -1.05 -18.78
N ALA A 126 -0.79 -0.93 -20.10
CA ALA A 126 -1.22 0.32 -20.72
C ALA A 126 -2.60 0.76 -20.24
N GLU A 127 -3.62 -0.13 -20.26
CA GLU A 127 -4.96 0.19 -19.75
C GLU A 127 -4.94 0.60 -18.27
N ALA A 128 -4.15 -0.08 -17.45
CA ALA A 128 -4.02 0.24 -16.03
C ALA A 128 -3.30 1.59 -15.82
N CYS A 129 -2.25 1.88 -16.58
CA CYS A 129 -1.54 3.15 -16.55
C CYS A 129 -2.45 4.33 -16.96
N ASP A 130 -3.15 4.19 -18.08
CA ASP A 130 -4.09 5.22 -18.58
C ASP A 130 -5.26 5.45 -17.60
N ALA A 131 -5.78 4.37 -16.99
CA ALA A 131 -6.82 4.48 -15.97
C ALA A 131 -6.31 5.24 -14.74
N LEU A 132 -5.13 4.90 -14.25
CA LEU A 132 -4.52 5.55 -13.09
C LEU A 132 -4.27 7.04 -13.35
N GLU A 133 -3.63 7.39 -14.47
CA GLU A 133 -3.40 8.80 -14.83
C GLU A 133 -4.70 9.61 -14.94
N ARG A 134 -5.70 9.06 -15.63
CA ARG A 134 -7.00 9.71 -15.79
C ARG A 134 -7.70 9.94 -14.46
N VAL A 135 -7.67 8.94 -13.57
CA VAL A 135 -8.31 9.01 -12.26
C VAL A 135 -7.60 10.01 -11.35
N LEU A 136 -6.27 10.03 -11.36
CA LEU A 136 -5.48 10.92 -10.50
C LEU A 136 -5.46 12.37 -10.97
N HIS A 137 -5.63 12.64 -12.28
CA HIS A 137 -5.44 13.96 -12.86
C HIS A 137 -6.21 15.08 -12.13
N PRO A 138 -7.51 14.95 -11.78
CA PRO A 138 -8.26 15.99 -11.09
C PRO A 138 -7.83 16.23 -9.63
N TRP A 139 -7.08 15.28 -9.05
CA TRP A 139 -6.71 15.25 -7.63
C TRP A 139 -5.23 15.56 -7.40
N ARG A 140 -4.53 15.93 -8.45
CA ARG A 140 -3.16 16.42 -8.36
C ARG A 140 -3.14 17.85 -7.84
N LEU A 141 -2.10 18.20 -7.11
CA LEU A 141 -1.88 19.54 -6.60
C LEU A 141 -1.42 20.46 -7.75
N HIS A 142 -2.36 20.97 -8.53
CA HIS A 142 -2.04 21.85 -9.68
C HIS A 142 -1.35 23.15 -9.28
N TYR A 143 -1.63 23.64 -8.07
CA TYR A 143 -0.98 24.78 -7.46
C TYR A 143 -0.57 24.41 -6.04
N ARG A 144 0.68 24.70 -5.67
CA ARG A 144 1.18 24.49 -4.32
C ARG A 144 0.90 25.75 -3.47
N PRO A 145 0.04 25.68 -2.44
CA PRO A 145 -0.18 26.78 -1.50
C PRO A 145 1.12 27.11 -0.73
N GLU A 146 1.32 28.37 -0.37
CA GLU A 146 2.45 28.78 0.49
C GLU A 146 2.45 28.08 1.85
N SER A 147 1.26 27.75 2.38
CA SER A 147 1.07 27.00 3.62
C SER A 147 1.36 25.50 3.52
N ALA A 148 1.61 24.97 2.31
CA ALA A 148 1.94 23.56 2.13
C ALA A 148 3.33 23.25 2.69
N ASP A 149 3.50 22.03 3.19
CA ASP A 149 4.82 21.56 3.61
C ASP A 149 5.85 21.70 2.48
N PRO A 150 7.10 22.12 2.78
CA PRO A 150 8.10 22.42 1.76
C PRO A 150 8.48 21.21 0.88
N TRP A 151 8.26 20.01 1.37
CA TRP A 151 8.53 18.76 0.65
C TRP A 151 7.43 18.36 -0.35
N ILE A 152 6.27 19.02 -0.36
CA ILE A 152 5.18 18.70 -1.28
C ILE A 152 5.48 19.33 -2.65
N ALA A 153 5.71 18.49 -3.66
CA ALA A 153 5.92 18.95 -5.02
C ALA A 153 4.57 19.41 -5.68
N GLN A 154 4.65 20.37 -6.56
CA GLN A 154 3.53 20.68 -7.45
C GLN A 154 3.26 19.46 -8.34
N GLY A 155 2.02 19.03 -8.45
CA GLY A 155 1.61 17.80 -9.14
C GLY A 155 1.52 16.56 -8.26
N ALA A 156 1.90 16.65 -6.96
CA ALA A 156 1.68 15.57 -5.98
C ALA A 156 0.20 15.17 -5.91
N CYS A 157 -0.05 13.90 -5.63
CA CYS A 157 -1.41 13.38 -5.54
C CYS A 157 -1.98 13.59 -4.14
N ARG A 158 -3.22 14.06 -4.08
CA ARG A 158 -4.04 14.01 -2.87
C ARG A 158 -4.51 12.58 -2.63
N THR A 159 -4.87 12.27 -1.39
CA THR A 159 -5.29 10.91 -1.02
C THR A 159 -6.66 10.56 -1.58
N TRP A 160 -7.69 11.37 -1.30
CA TRP A 160 -9.06 11.04 -1.65
C TRP A 160 -9.45 11.52 -3.04
N LEU A 161 -10.17 10.68 -3.77
CA LEU A 161 -10.70 10.94 -5.11
C LEU A 161 -12.14 11.48 -5.04
N ASP A 162 -12.42 12.34 -4.06
CA ASP A 162 -13.73 12.99 -3.85
C ASP A 162 -13.53 14.45 -3.42
N ARG A 163 -14.26 15.36 -4.06
CA ARG A 163 -14.24 16.81 -3.77
C ARG A 163 -14.83 17.15 -2.39
N ARG A 164 -15.66 16.27 -1.84
CA ARG A 164 -16.27 16.43 -0.52
C ARG A 164 -15.35 15.98 0.62
N ALA A 165 -14.28 15.26 0.31
CA ALA A 165 -13.31 14.83 1.32
C ALA A 165 -12.54 16.04 1.85
N ALA A 166 -12.71 16.32 3.13
CA ALA A 166 -12.00 17.38 3.84
C ALA A 166 -11.67 16.90 5.27
N PRO A 167 -10.41 16.92 5.68
CA PRO A 167 -9.23 17.28 4.88
C PRO A 167 -8.87 16.22 3.82
N ASN A 168 -8.27 16.69 2.71
CA ASN A 168 -7.71 15.81 1.69
C ASN A 168 -6.20 16.07 1.55
N PRO A 169 -5.37 15.50 2.44
CA PRO A 169 -3.94 15.77 2.49
C PRO A 169 -3.18 15.11 1.33
N VAL A 170 -1.98 15.64 1.09
CA VAL A 170 -0.91 14.93 0.39
C VAL A 170 -0.19 14.07 1.44
N ASP A 171 -0.12 12.77 1.20
CA ASP A 171 0.50 11.78 2.07
C ASP A 171 1.69 11.14 1.35
N ALA A 172 2.85 11.06 2.00
CA ALA A 172 4.05 10.51 1.38
C ALA A 172 3.93 9.01 1.06
N CYS A 173 3.21 8.23 1.88
CA CYS A 173 3.00 6.80 1.62
C CYS A 173 2.10 6.59 0.40
N VAL A 174 1.00 7.36 0.28
CA VAL A 174 0.14 7.37 -0.90
C VAL A 174 0.94 7.72 -2.15
N ASN A 175 1.74 8.79 -2.13
CA ASN A 175 2.56 9.18 -3.27
C ASN A 175 3.66 8.15 -3.59
N ALA A 176 4.20 7.44 -2.60
CA ALA A 176 5.13 6.32 -2.83
C ALA A 176 4.44 5.18 -3.59
N ASN A 177 3.18 4.85 -3.26
CA ASN A 177 2.41 3.84 -3.96
C ASN A 177 2.03 4.27 -5.38
N VAL A 178 1.64 5.53 -5.58
CA VAL A 178 1.37 6.11 -6.91
C VAL A 178 2.62 6.08 -7.80
N ALA A 179 3.77 6.54 -7.30
CA ALA A 179 5.03 6.50 -8.06
C ALA A 179 5.43 5.07 -8.43
N THR A 180 5.23 4.12 -7.50
CA THR A 180 5.48 2.69 -7.72
C THR A 180 4.58 2.14 -8.81
N ALA A 181 3.28 2.40 -8.74
CA ALA A 181 2.30 1.93 -9.70
C ALA A 181 2.60 2.46 -11.11
N LEU A 182 2.74 3.78 -11.26
CA LEU A 182 3.04 4.39 -12.55
C LEU A 182 4.35 3.86 -13.13
N THR A 183 5.40 3.68 -12.31
CA THR A 183 6.68 3.12 -12.77
C THR A 183 6.50 1.68 -13.25
N SER A 184 5.82 0.83 -12.49
CA SER A 184 5.60 -0.58 -12.82
C SER A 184 4.71 -0.78 -14.06
N LEU A 185 3.82 0.17 -14.34
CA LEU A 185 2.91 0.18 -15.48
C LEU A 185 3.51 0.84 -16.74
N GLY A 186 4.78 1.25 -16.71
CA GLY A 186 5.45 1.89 -17.85
C GLY A 186 5.30 3.41 -17.90
N GLY A 187 4.65 4.04 -16.94
CA GLY A 187 4.41 5.48 -16.85
C GLY A 187 5.47 6.27 -16.09
N ALA A 188 6.70 5.76 -15.92
CA ALA A 188 7.77 6.46 -15.20
C ALA A 188 8.07 7.87 -15.72
N GLY A 189 7.86 8.11 -17.00
CA GLY A 189 7.99 9.42 -17.66
C GLY A 189 6.83 10.38 -17.45
N HIS A 190 5.73 9.97 -16.85
CA HIS A 190 4.56 10.83 -16.63
C HIS A 190 4.84 11.90 -15.57
N ALA A 191 4.24 13.07 -15.74
CA ALA A 191 4.40 14.17 -14.78
C ALA A 191 3.88 13.81 -13.38
N ALA A 192 2.80 13.01 -13.29
CA ALA A 192 2.28 12.50 -12.02
C ALA A 192 3.29 11.59 -11.31
N CYS A 193 3.95 10.70 -12.05
CA CYS A 193 4.96 9.81 -11.48
C CYS A 193 6.16 10.59 -10.92
N ARG A 194 6.66 11.57 -11.69
CA ARG A 194 7.77 12.42 -11.22
C ARG A 194 7.39 13.21 -9.97
N ALA A 195 6.23 13.90 -10.00
CA ALA A 195 5.77 14.70 -8.86
C ALA A 195 5.55 13.85 -7.60
N ALA A 196 4.95 12.67 -7.73
CA ALA A 196 4.76 11.75 -6.62
C ALA A 196 6.10 11.26 -6.06
N ARG A 197 7.03 10.85 -6.92
CA ARG A 197 8.39 10.45 -6.53
C ARG A 197 9.14 11.57 -5.83
N ASP A 198 9.17 12.76 -6.42
CA ASP A 198 9.93 13.91 -5.91
C ASP A 198 9.36 14.34 -4.55
N THR A 199 8.03 14.39 -4.40
CA THR A 199 7.38 14.61 -3.10
C THR A 199 7.90 13.68 -2.02
N VAL A 200 8.03 12.38 -2.33
CA VAL A 200 8.51 11.39 -1.35
C VAL A 200 9.99 11.58 -1.03
N LEU A 201 10.83 11.82 -2.04
CA LEU A 201 12.27 12.02 -1.83
C LEU A 201 12.55 13.29 -1.02
N ASP A 202 11.85 14.39 -1.34
CA ASP A 202 11.96 15.65 -0.62
C ASP A 202 11.42 15.52 0.83
N ALA A 203 10.35 14.72 1.03
CA ALA A 203 9.84 14.41 2.37
C ALA A 203 10.89 13.72 3.25
N ILE A 204 11.61 12.74 2.70
CA ILE A 204 12.68 12.05 3.44
C ILE A 204 13.87 12.97 3.71
N ALA A 205 14.26 13.80 2.74
CA ALA A 205 15.30 14.80 2.93
C ALA A 205 14.92 15.81 4.03
N PHE A 206 13.69 16.32 3.98
CA PHE A 206 13.17 17.28 4.95
C PHE A 206 13.21 16.75 6.39
N VAL A 207 12.78 15.51 6.64
CA VAL A 207 12.79 14.97 8.01
C VAL A 207 14.18 14.53 8.47
N ALA A 208 15.11 14.27 7.57
CA ALA A 208 16.50 14.04 7.94
C ALA A 208 17.12 15.29 8.58
N GLU A 209 16.74 16.46 8.09
CA GLU A 209 17.15 17.76 8.66
C GLU A 209 16.24 18.20 9.82
N ASN A 210 14.99 17.77 9.84
CA ASN A 210 13.94 18.16 10.77
C ASN A 210 13.25 16.97 11.45
N PRO A 211 13.94 16.15 12.27
CA PRO A 211 13.40 14.88 12.80
C PRO A 211 12.12 15.04 13.63
N ALA A 212 11.88 16.19 14.25
CA ALA A 212 10.67 16.49 15.01
C ALA A 212 9.40 16.53 14.14
N HIS A 213 9.55 16.73 12.82
CA HIS A 213 8.43 16.82 11.89
C HIS A 213 8.01 15.50 11.25
N ARG A 214 8.56 14.36 11.69
CA ARG A 214 8.28 13.03 11.11
C ARG A 214 6.80 12.71 11.00
N ALA A 215 5.99 13.07 11.98
CA ALA A 215 4.55 12.83 11.98
C ALA A 215 3.78 13.59 10.87
N ARG A 216 4.42 14.56 10.20
CA ARG A 216 3.80 15.32 9.11
C ARG A 216 3.92 14.63 7.74
N LEU A 217 4.73 13.58 7.63
CA LEU A 217 4.94 12.89 6.36
C LEU A 217 3.71 12.12 5.89
N THR A 218 2.99 11.54 6.83
CA THR A 218 1.87 10.65 6.55
C THR A 218 0.70 11.00 7.46
N ALA A 219 -0.45 11.24 6.85
CA ALA A 219 -1.69 11.53 7.57
C ALA A 219 -2.42 10.25 7.99
N PHE A 220 -2.24 9.17 7.21
CA PHE A 220 -2.99 7.92 7.37
C PHE A 220 -2.11 6.73 7.80
N TYR A 221 -0.79 6.90 7.90
CA TYR A 221 0.18 5.85 8.23
C TYR A 221 1.00 6.25 9.47
N PRO A 222 0.45 6.05 10.67
CA PRO A 222 1.08 6.53 11.91
C PRO A 222 2.40 5.82 12.22
N ASP A 223 2.57 4.59 11.72
CA ASP A 223 3.85 3.89 11.76
C ASP A 223 4.60 4.13 10.44
N LEU A 224 5.66 4.94 10.49
CA LEU A 224 6.48 5.26 9.32
C LEU A 224 7.22 4.06 8.72
N TRP A 225 7.20 2.90 9.37
CA TRP A 225 7.65 1.65 8.75
C TRP A 225 6.79 1.27 7.53
N GLU A 226 5.52 1.70 7.47
CA GLU A 226 4.71 1.50 6.26
C GLU A 226 5.27 2.30 5.07
N LEU A 227 5.75 3.52 5.29
CA LEU A 227 6.46 4.29 4.26
C LEU A 227 7.78 3.61 3.87
N VAL A 228 8.55 3.05 4.82
CA VAL A 228 9.76 2.25 4.49
C VAL A 228 9.40 1.05 3.63
N HIS A 229 8.29 0.35 3.93
CA HIS A 229 7.83 -0.78 3.13
C HIS A 229 7.38 -0.36 1.72
N ALA A 230 6.67 0.77 1.60
CA ALA A 230 6.27 1.33 0.31
C ALA A 230 7.49 1.72 -0.54
N LEU A 231 8.48 2.38 0.06
CA LEU A 231 9.75 2.72 -0.60
C LEU A 231 10.51 1.47 -1.08
N ARG A 232 10.62 0.43 -0.24
CA ARG A 232 11.26 -0.84 -0.61
C ARG A 232 10.52 -1.53 -1.77
N ARG A 233 9.18 -1.48 -1.76
CA ARG A 233 8.37 -1.98 -2.88
C ARG A 233 8.67 -1.18 -4.15
N GLY A 234 8.63 0.14 -4.10
CA GLY A 234 8.94 1.00 -5.24
C GLY A 234 10.36 0.81 -5.78
N ALA A 235 11.34 0.59 -4.91
CA ALA A 235 12.71 0.28 -5.32
C ALA A 235 12.79 -1.02 -6.13
N ARG A 236 12.05 -2.07 -5.74
CA ARG A 236 11.95 -3.32 -6.52
C ARG A 236 11.28 -3.13 -7.88
N HIS A 237 10.38 -2.17 -8.00
CA HIS A 237 9.74 -1.78 -9.26
C HIS A 237 10.54 -0.74 -10.06
N GLY A 238 11.76 -0.39 -9.63
CA GLY A 238 12.65 0.50 -10.36
C GLY A 238 12.44 2.00 -10.13
N VAL A 239 11.69 2.40 -9.09
CA VAL A 239 11.55 3.83 -8.75
C VAL A 239 12.89 4.38 -8.27
N THR A 240 13.46 5.27 -9.07
CA THR A 240 14.77 5.87 -8.80
C THR A 240 14.78 6.62 -7.46
N GLY A 241 15.81 6.36 -6.64
CA GLY A 241 16.02 7.02 -5.35
C GLY A 241 15.36 6.33 -4.16
N PHE A 242 14.35 5.46 -4.37
CA PHE A 242 13.58 4.86 -3.28
C PHE A 242 14.38 3.89 -2.42
N ALA A 243 15.34 3.16 -2.98
CA ALA A 243 16.22 2.27 -2.18
C ALA A 243 17.02 3.07 -1.14
N ARG A 244 17.61 4.21 -1.56
CA ARG A 244 18.36 5.12 -0.67
C ARG A 244 17.44 5.75 0.37
N ALA A 245 16.28 6.25 -0.05
CA ALA A 245 15.29 6.86 0.83
C ALA A 245 14.79 5.87 1.89
N ALA A 246 14.52 4.61 1.52
CA ALA A 246 14.13 3.55 2.44
C ALA A 246 15.20 3.26 3.49
N ALA A 247 16.47 3.19 3.09
CA ALA A 247 17.59 2.97 4.01
C ALA A 247 17.76 4.15 4.97
N GLN A 248 17.66 5.38 4.45
CA GLN A 248 17.77 6.61 5.24
C GLN A 248 16.65 6.70 6.28
N LEU A 249 15.38 6.52 5.87
CA LEU A 249 14.24 6.56 6.79
C LEU A 249 14.33 5.45 7.84
N ALA A 250 14.64 4.21 7.44
CA ALA A 250 14.79 3.09 8.36
C ALA A 250 15.88 3.34 9.42
N GLY A 251 16.98 4.00 9.04
CA GLY A 251 18.05 4.39 9.97
C GLY A 251 17.62 5.45 11.01
N MET A 252 16.59 6.24 10.71
CA MET A 252 16.04 7.23 11.63
C MET A 252 14.93 6.66 12.54
N LEU A 253 14.42 5.48 12.24
CA LEU A 253 13.36 4.83 13.00
C LEU A 253 13.96 3.80 13.99
N GLY A 254 13.32 3.63 15.13
CA GLY A 254 13.62 2.53 16.04
C GLY A 254 13.14 1.18 15.46
N PRO A 255 13.29 0.09 16.24
CA PRO A 255 12.80 -1.22 15.85
C PRO A 255 11.31 -1.21 15.47
N HIS A 256 10.95 -1.95 14.42
CA HIS A 256 9.55 -2.10 14.00
C HIS A 256 8.73 -2.86 15.04
N ALA A 257 7.51 -2.38 15.34
CA ALA A 257 6.61 -2.98 16.34
C ALA A 257 6.03 -4.35 15.93
N GLY A 258 6.38 -4.87 14.76
CA GLY A 258 5.96 -6.18 14.27
C GLY A 258 4.45 -6.29 14.03
N ALA A 259 3.86 -7.43 14.43
CA ALA A 259 2.45 -7.75 14.15
C ALA A 259 1.43 -6.82 14.86
N GLN A 260 1.87 -6.02 15.81
CA GLN A 260 1.02 -5.05 16.53
C GLN A 260 1.08 -3.64 15.93
N ALA A 261 1.93 -3.43 14.92
CA ALA A 261 2.04 -2.14 14.25
C ALA A 261 0.71 -1.72 13.60
N THR A 262 0.37 -0.45 13.72
CA THR A 262 -0.77 0.13 13.01
C THR A 262 -0.36 0.36 11.55
N VAL A 263 -0.96 -0.38 10.63
CA VAL A 263 -0.64 -0.30 9.19
C VAL A 263 -1.28 0.91 8.51
N CYS A 264 -2.48 1.30 8.94
CA CYS A 264 -3.14 2.55 8.54
C CYS A 264 -4.13 3.01 9.61
N SER A 265 -4.55 4.27 9.55
CA SER A 265 -5.50 4.86 10.49
C SER A 265 -6.30 5.99 9.87
N SER A 266 -7.39 6.42 10.53
CA SER A 266 -7.94 7.76 10.30
C SER A 266 -6.97 8.84 10.79
N THR A 267 -7.10 10.07 10.27
CA THR A 267 -6.23 11.20 10.63
C THR A 267 -6.32 11.57 12.10
N ASP A 268 -7.45 11.30 12.75
CA ASP A 268 -7.69 11.52 14.18
C ASP A 268 -7.39 10.29 15.06
N MET A 269 -6.84 9.23 14.47
CA MET A 269 -6.53 7.95 15.12
C MET A 269 -7.75 7.23 15.72
N ARG A 270 -8.98 7.63 15.38
CA ARG A 270 -10.21 7.00 15.84
C ARG A 270 -10.32 5.57 15.35
N TRP A 271 -9.92 5.32 14.11
CA TRP A 271 -9.81 3.98 13.51
C TRP A 271 -8.36 3.64 13.27
N ARG A 272 -7.94 2.46 13.75
CA ARG A 272 -6.56 1.97 13.60
C ARG A 272 -6.58 0.53 13.13
N TRP A 273 -5.98 0.27 11.98
CA TRP A 273 -5.87 -1.07 11.42
C TRP A 273 -4.53 -1.70 11.76
N THR A 274 -4.58 -2.96 12.20
CA THR A 274 -3.42 -3.84 12.36
C THR A 274 -3.58 -5.05 11.46
N ALA A 275 -2.48 -5.55 10.88
CA ALA A 275 -2.51 -6.63 9.91
C ALA A 275 -1.45 -7.69 10.21
N PRO A 276 -1.68 -8.59 11.19
CA PRO A 276 -0.71 -9.65 11.52
C PRO A 276 -0.36 -10.53 10.33
N LEU A 277 -1.33 -10.85 9.46
CA LEU A 277 -1.12 -11.65 8.25
C LEU A 277 -0.18 -10.96 7.25
N LEU A 278 -0.22 -9.63 7.14
CA LEU A 278 0.69 -8.87 6.31
C LEU A 278 2.14 -8.99 6.82
N GLN A 279 2.35 -8.97 8.13
CA GLN A 279 3.69 -9.17 8.70
C GLN A 279 4.19 -10.60 8.44
N THR A 280 3.32 -11.59 8.52
CA THR A 280 3.65 -12.97 8.12
C THR A 280 4.06 -13.04 6.65
N ALA A 281 3.28 -12.44 5.74
CA ALA A 281 3.59 -12.40 4.31
C ALA A 281 4.93 -11.70 4.03
N ARG A 282 5.17 -10.56 4.66
CA ARG A 282 6.44 -9.81 4.56
C ARG A 282 7.64 -10.63 5.05
N THR A 283 7.46 -11.40 6.12
CA THR A 283 8.53 -12.26 6.67
C THR A 283 8.84 -13.41 5.73
N LEU A 284 7.82 -14.07 5.18
CA LEU A 284 7.98 -15.18 4.23
C LEU A 284 8.71 -14.77 2.94
N THR A 285 8.64 -13.48 2.59
CA THR A 285 9.20 -12.97 1.32
C THR A 285 10.41 -12.04 1.51
N ARG A 286 10.99 -11.98 2.73
CA ARG A 286 12.13 -11.09 3.04
C ARG A 286 13.34 -11.35 2.14
N ASP A 287 13.66 -12.61 1.94
CA ASP A 287 14.87 -13.06 1.24
C ASP A 287 14.58 -13.44 -0.22
N THR A 288 13.35 -13.20 -0.69
CA THR A 288 12.98 -13.43 -2.10
C THR A 288 13.36 -12.19 -2.91
N PRO A 289 14.16 -12.34 -3.96
CA PRO A 289 14.63 -11.22 -4.80
C PRO A 289 13.51 -10.48 -5.54
#